data_2046f7c2a6a9ae1b90b77e4b4e6d3673
#
_entry.id   2046f7c2a6a9ae1b90b77e4b4e6d3673
#
_cell.length_a   1.000
_cell.length_b   1.000
_cell.length_c   1.000
_cell.angle_alpha   90.00
_cell.angle_beta   90.00
_cell.angle_gamma   90.00
#
_symmetry.space_group_name_H-M   'P 1'
#
loop_
_entity.id
_entity.type
_entity.pdbx_description
1 polymer ?
#
loop_
_entity_poly.entity_id
_entity_poly.type
_entity_poly.pdbx_seq_one_letter_code
_entity_poly.pdbx_strand_id
1 'polypeptide(L)'
;MANRRTDADQIKALVERCTRDVADGLLPSCQLAIGLDGEIILDQTIGDAQSTTRYCFFSATKPFVAAVIWQLVSEGLVSLEDPISSFIDEFKENGKQNITLKQVMLHTSGFPHAPMGPKVWSNSSTRRARMAEWTLNWEPGTKYEYHPTSAHWVLAEVITEVTGNGHADEVHQRITSPLGIPRILGLDSGEQEGIADLSLCEGEATPDELEAVFGVREMPPSEVNDETIIRFNDVDTRTVGVPGGGGYGRAADLAQFYQALLHNQNNLWDPSLLKQATGEVHNHLNDPMGVPANRGLGVVLAGDDGLSNRRGLGRTCSPKAFGHNGVGGQIAFCDPHSGLSFAYTTNGLDRHQIRQPRRGTSIASLAATCVI
;
A
#
# COMPACT_ATOMS: atom_id res chain seq x y z
N MET A 1 16.03 -18.76 18.92
CA MET A 1 15.57 -17.41 18.55
C MET A 1 16.68 -16.46 18.94
N ALA A 2 17.14 -15.58 18.04
CA ALA A 2 18.07 -14.52 18.40
C ALA A 2 17.38 -13.64 19.43
N ASN A 3 18.11 -13.22 20.46
CA ASN A 3 17.55 -12.32 21.49
C ASN A 3 17.52 -10.90 20.88
N ARG A 4 16.47 -10.61 20.10
CA ARG A 4 16.28 -9.30 19.47
C ARG A 4 16.06 -8.25 20.56
N ARG A 5 16.71 -7.12 20.41
CA ARG A 5 16.64 -6.02 21.38
C ARG A 5 16.22 -4.75 20.69
N THR A 6 15.41 -3.98 21.38
CA THR A 6 15.08 -2.62 20.96
C THR A 6 16.20 -1.65 21.33
N ASP A 7 16.44 -0.68 20.47
CA ASP A 7 17.31 0.46 20.74
C ASP A 7 16.44 1.65 21.20
N ALA A 8 16.48 1.94 22.50
CA ALA A 8 15.67 3.00 23.11
C ALA A 8 16.02 4.41 22.58
N ASP A 9 17.29 4.65 22.24
CA ASP A 9 17.73 5.94 21.71
C ASP A 9 17.23 6.12 20.27
N GLN A 10 17.23 5.07 19.46
CA GLN A 10 16.68 5.12 18.12
C GLN A 10 15.14 5.28 18.13
N ILE A 11 14.45 4.59 19.03
CA ILE A 11 13.00 4.78 19.23
C ILE A 11 12.70 6.23 19.62
N LYS A 12 13.46 6.79 20.57
CA LYS A 12 13.32 8.19 20.96
C LYS A 12 13.56 9.14 19.79
N ALA A 13 14.62 8.93 19.02
CA ALA A 13 14.94 9.75 17.84
C ALA A 13 13.83 9.69 16.78
N LEU A 14 13.24 8.50 16.57
CA LEU A 14 12.11 8.32 15.65
C LEU A 14 10.88 9.11 16.12
N VAL A 15 10.49 9.00 17.41
CA VAL A 15 9.36 9.72 17.96
C VAL A 15 9.59 11.23 17.91
N GLU A 16 10.78 11.71 18.27
CA GLU A 16 11.15 13.13 18.19
C GLU A 16 11.10 13.65 16.75
N ARG A 17 11.52 12.82 15.77
CA ARG A 17 11.44 13.18 14.34
C ARG A 17 9.99 13.39 13.91
N CYS A 18 9.07 12.49 14.27
CA CYS A 18 7.65 12.60 13.96
C CYS A 18 6.98 13.76 14.71
N THR A 19 7.33 13.95 15.99
CA THR A 19 6.79 15.05 16.81
C THR A 19 7.15 16.42 16.23
N ARG A 20 8.36 16.58 15.72
CA ARG A 20 8.82 17.83 15.11
C ARG A 20 7.98 18.26 13.93
N ASP A 21 7.61 17.33 13.03
CA ASP A 21 6.79 17.66 11.86
C ASP A 21 5.40 18.20 12.24
N VAL A 22 4.83 17.69 13.34
CA VAL A 22 3.56 18.19 13.88
C VAL A 22 3.76 19.51 14.62
N ALA A 23 4.79 19.63 15.44
CA ALA A 23 5.11 20.85 16.19
C ALA A 23 5.43 22.04 15.27
N ASP A 24 6.08 21.78 14.13
CA ASP A 24 6.38 22.78 13.10
C ASP A 24 5.16 23.13 12.22
N GLY A 25 4.00 22.53 12.48
CA GLY A 25 2.75 22.78 11.75
C GLY A 25 2.73 22.21 10.32
N LEU A 26 3.66 21.31 10.00
CA LEU A 26 3.70 20.65 8.69
C LEU A 26 2.60 19.59 8.52
N LEU A 27 2.16 19.00 9.62
CA LEU A 27 1.13 17.96 9.66
C LEU A 27 0.19 18.19 10.85
N PRO A 28 -1.13 17.97 10.73
CA PRO A 28 -2.06 18.10 11.86
C PRO A 28 -1.82 17.02 12.92
N SER A 29 -1.62 15.79 12.49
CA SER A 29 -1.39 14.65 13.37
C SER A 29 -0.73 13.48 12.63
N CYS A 30 -0.15 12.56 13.40
CA CYS A 30 0.32 11.29 12.91
C CYS A 30 0.26 10.20 13.97
N GLN A 31 0.30 8.96 13.53
CA GLN A 31 0.55 7.80 14.38
C GLN A 31 1.75 7.02 13.86
N LEU A 32 2.50 6.39 14.77
CA LEU A 32 3.54 5.44 14.44
C LEU A 32 3.45 4.22 15.35
N ALA A 33 3.74 3.05 14.80
CA ALA A 33 3.77 1.81 15.54
C ALA A 33 4.96 0.94 15.12
N ILE A 34 5.55 0.25 16.09
CA ILE A 34 6.59 -0.76 15.89
C ILE A 34 6.06 -2.08 16.42
N GLY A 35 6.14 -3.12 15.61
CA GLY A 35 5.93 -4.50 16.02
C GLY A 35 7.24 -5.28 16.07
N LEU A 36 7.34 -6.21 17.01
CA LEU A 36 8.47 -7.13 17.18
C LEU A 36 7.97 -8.44 17.78
N ASP A 37 8.46 -9.56 17.25
CA ASP A 37 8.15 -10.91 17.76
C ASP A 37 6.64 -11.20 17.91
N GLY A 38 5.82 -10.65 17.01
CA GLY A 38 4.38 -10.85 16.96
C GLY A 38 3.55 -9.85 17.79
N GLU A 39 4.19 -8.93 18.50
CA GLU A 39 3.53 -7.96 19.38
C GLU A 39 3.82 -6.52 18.94
N ILE A 40 2.90 -5.60 19.26
CA ILE A 40 3.12 -4.16 19.10
C ILE A 40 3.84 -3.63 20.34
N ILE A 41 5.08 -3.17 20.17
CA ILE A 41 5.94 -2.70 21.24
C ILE A 41 5.98 -1.16 21.36
N LEU A 42 5.52 -0.46 20.33
CA LEU A 42 5.33 0.98 20.32
C LEU A 42 4.04 1.29 19.57
N ASP A 43 3.16 2.09 20.18
CA ASP A 43 1.96 2.67 19.58
C ASP A 43 1.84 4.12 20.04
N GLN A 44 2.21 5.06 19.21
CA GLN A 44 2.32 6.46 19.56
C GLN A 44 1.44 7.32 18.65
N THR A 45 0.62 8.18 19.27
CA THR A 45 -0.18 9.21 18.59
C THR A 45 0.38 10.59 18.90
N ILE A 46 0.50 11.46 17.90
CA ILE A 46 1.09 12.80 18.00
C ILE A 46 0.18 13.79 17.27
N GLY A 47 -0.05 14.94 17.88
CA GLY A 47 -0.86 16.03 17.34
C GLY A 47 -2.33 15.93 17.71
N ASP A 48 -3.20 16.49 16.86
CA ASP A 48 -4.64 16.58 17.12
C ASP A 48 -5.36 15.29 16.73
N ALA A 49 -5.09 14.22 17.48
CA ALA A 49 -5.69 12.91 17.29
C ALA A 49 -5.74 12.11 18.59
N GLN A 50 -6.59 11.12 18.64
CA GLN A 50 -6.69 10.15 19.74
C GLN A 50 -5.97 8.83 19.36
N SER A 51 -5.62 8.01 20.35
CA SER A 51 -5.02 6.69 20.11
C SER A 51 -5.94 5.76 19.30
N THR A 52 -7.24 6.02 19.31
CA THR A 52 -8.26 5.29 18.53
C THR A 52 -8.52 5.88 17.15
N THR A 53 -7.94 7.04 16.83
CA THR A 53 -8.11 7.70 15.52
C THR A 53 -7.61 6.79 14.40
N ARG A 54 -8.42 6.65 13.35
CA ARG A 54 -8.09 5.89 12.15
C ARG A 54 -7.70 6.82 11.01
N TYR A 55 -6.74 6.40 10.22
CA TYR A 55 -6.21 7.16 9.09
C TYR A 55 -6.41 6.40 7.78
N CYS A 56 -6.53 7.13 6.68
CA CYS A 56 -6.51 6.53 5.35
C CYS A 56 -5.12 5.97 5.05
N PHE A 57 -5.05 4.70 4.71
CA PHE A 57 -3.80 3.99 4.40
C PHE A 57 -3.32 4.24 2.97
N PHE A 58 -4.21 4.72 2.11
CA PHE A 58 -3.95 4.76 0.68
C PHE A 58 -3.35 3.45 0.17
N SER A 59 -2.30 3.51 -0.63
CA SER A 59 -1.74 2.29 -1.26
C SER A 59 -1.17 1.26 -0.28
N ALA A 60 -0.97 1.59 1.01
CA ALA A 60 -0.67 0.58 2.02
C ALA A 60 -1.84 -0.40 2.26
N THR A 61 -3.01 -0.16 1.68
CA THR A 61 -4.14 -1.11 1.58
C THR A 61 -3.84 -2.30 0.66
N LYS A 62 -3.03 -2.11 -0.38
CA LYS A 62 -2.81 -3.09 -1.44
C LYS A 62 -2.38 -4.48 -0.97
N PRO A 63 -1.45 -4.61 -0.01
CA PRO A 63 -1.04 -5.91 0.50
C PRO A 63 -2.16 -6.72 1.17
N PHE A 64 -3.18 -6.07 1.74
CA PHE A 64 -4.33 -6.78 2.31
C PHE A 64 -5.16 -7.47 1.22
N VAL A 65 -5.38 -6.80 0.09
CA VAL A 65 -6.08 -7.38 -1.06
C VAL A 65 -5.23 -8.49 -1.71
N ALA A 66 -3.91 -8.27 -1.85
CA ALA A 66 -3.00 -9.29 -2.35
C ALA A 66 -2.97 -10.53 -1.45
N ALA A 67 -3.03 -10.36 -0.14
CA ALA A 67 -3.05 -11.44 0.84
C ALA A 67 -4.29 -12.34 0.72
N VAL A 68 -5.44 -11.81 0.30
CA VAL A 68 -6.62 -12.61 -0.08
C VAL A 68 -6.33 -13.45 -1.33
N ILE A 69 -5.73 -12.84 -2.37
CA ILE A 69 -5.34 -13.59 -3.58
C ILE A 69 -4.39 -14.74 -3.24
N TRP A 70 -3.43 -14.55 -2.32
CA TRP A 70 -2.53 -15.64 -1.91
C TRP A 70 -3.30 -16.82 -1.28
N GLN A 71 -4.34 -16.55 -0.48
CA GLN A 71 -5.18 -17.62 0.05
C GLN A 71 -5.95 -18.34 -1.05
N LEU A 72 -6.56 -17.60 -1.99
CA LEU A 72 -7.29 -18.19 -3.11
C LEU A 72 -6.39 -19.05 -4.01
N VAL A 73 -5.12 -18.66 -4.19
CA VAL A 73 -4.12 -19.49 -4.89
C VAL A 73 -3.80 -20.76 -4.10
N SER A 74 -3.62 -20.65 -2.78
CA SER A 74 -3.34 -21.79 -1.91
C SER A 74 -4.49 -22.79 -1.85
N GLU A 75 -5.72 -22.29 -1.95
CA GLU A 75 -6.95 -23.08 -2.00
C GLU A 75 -7.19 -23.73 -3.38
N GLY A 76 -6.38 -23.38 -4.39
CA GLY A 76 -6.52 -23.87 -5.76
C GLY A 76 -7.70 -23.30 -6.51
N LEU A 77 -8.28 -22.20 -6.01
CA LEU A 77 -9.42 -21.52 -6.64
C LEU A 77 -8.99 -20.63 -7.81
N VAL A 78 -7.77 -20.13 -7.79
CA VAL A 78 -7.12 -19.37 -8.86
C VAL A 78 -5.66 -19.78 -8.99
N SER A 79 -5.08 -19.58 -10.17
CA SER A 79 -3.63 -19.69 -10.42
C SER A 79 -3.06 -18.31 -10.78
N LEU A 80 -1.82 -18.06 -10.43
CA LEU A 80 -1.12 -16.83 -10.83
C LEU A 80 -1.00 -16.69 -12.35
N GLU A 81 -1.01 -17.80 -13.07
CA GLU A 81 -0.93 -17.85 -14.55
C GLU A 81 -2.31 -17.84 -15.22
N ASP A 82 -3.41 -17.87 -14.45
CA ASP A 82 -4.74 -17.78 -15.04
C ASP A 82 -4.93 -16.43 -15.70
N PRO A 83 -5.47 -16.40 -16.93
CA PRO A 83 -5.83 -15.16 -17.57
C PRO A 83 -7.03 -14.52 -16.88
N ILE A 84 -6.98 -13.21 -16.69
CA ILE A 84 -8.08 -12.44 -16.09
C ILE A 84 -9.40 -12.66 -16.83
N SER A 85 -9.33 -12.88 -18.14
CA SER A 85 -10.49 -13.19 -19.00
C SER A 85 -11.22 -14.50 -18.65
N SER A 86 -10.62 -15.35 -17.79
CA SER A 86 -11.32 -16.53 -17.25
C SER A 86 -12.32 -16.17 -16.15
N PHE A 87 -12.15 -15.02 -15.51
CA PHE A 87 -12.99 -14.53 -14.41
C PHE A 87 -13.86 -13.35 -14.83
N ILE A 88 -13.34 -12.49 -15.74
CA ILE A 88 -13.94 -11.22 -16.14
C ILE A 88 -14.07 -11.23 -17.68
N ASP A 89 -15.28 -11.48 -18.20
CA ASP A 89 -15.54 -11.59 -19.63
C ASP A 89 -15.12 -10.33 -20.41
N GLU A 90 -15.19 -9.17 -19.77
CA GLU A 90 -14.81 -7.87 -20.31
C GLU A 90 -13.30 -7.76 -20.63
N PHE A 91 -12.49 -8.68 -20.13
CA PHE A 91 -11.07 -8.79 -20.49
C PHE A 91 -10.80 -9.61 -21.76
N LYS A 92 -11.82 -10.13 -22.44
CA LYS A 92 -11.62 -10.91 -23.68
C LYS A 92 -11.27 -10.07 -24.91
N GLU A 93 -11.36 -8.74 -24.81
CA GLU A 93 -11.18 -7.81 -25.92
C GLU A 93 -10.05 -6.81 -25.71
N ASN A 94 -9.74 -6.04 -26.75
CA ASN A 94 -8.75 -4.94 -26.74
C ASN A 94 -7.33 -5.39 -26.35
N GLY A 95 -6.93 -6.63 -26.70
CA GLY A 95 -5.60 -7.16 -26.40
C GLY A 95 -5.41 -7.67 -24.98
N LYS A 96 -6.47 -7.65 -24.13
CA LYS A 96 -6.39 -8.01 -22.71
C LYS A 96 -6.56 -9.50 -22.41
N GLN A 97 -6.97 -10.32 -23.41
CA GLN A 97 -7.44 -11.70 -23.22
C GLN A 97 -6.43 -12.63 -22.54
N ASN A 98 -5.14 -12.36 -22.66
CA ASN A 98 -4.06 -13.18 -22.11
C ASN A 98 -3.35 -12.55 -20.90
N ILE A 99 -3.87 -11.46 -20.35
CA ILE A 99 -3.29 -10.83 -19.17
C ILE A 99 -3.50 -11.76 -17.99
N THR A 100 -2.40 -12.18 -17.34
CA THR A 100 -2.47 -13.09 -16.19
C THR A 100 -2.68 -12.36 -14.87
N LEU A 101 -3.22 -13.07 -13.89
CA LEU A 101 -3.36 -12.59 -12.51
C LEU A 101 -2.01 -12.09 -11.97
N LYS A 102 -0.92 -12.80 -12.23
CA LYS A 102 0.45 -12.43 -11.89
C LYS A 102 0.86 -11.09 -12.50
N GLN A 103 0.59 -10.87 -13.78
CA GLN A 103 0.92 -9.60 -14.44
C GLN A 103 0.18 -8.41 -13.82
N VAL A 104 -1.07 -8.59 -13.39
CA VAL A 104 -1.83 -7.57 -12.66
C VAL A 104 -1.20 -7.28 -11.31
N MET A 105 -0.87 -8.31 -10.51
CA MET A 105 -0.23 -8.15 -9.21
C MET A 105 1.17 -7.49 -9.30
N LEU A 106 1.86 -7.67 -10.43
CA LEU A 106 3.20 -7.12 -10.67
C LEU A 106 3.21 -5.76 -11.37
N HIS A 107 2.02 -5.20 -11.69
CA HIS A 107 1.87 -3.95 -12.45
C HIS A 107 2.57 -3.96 -13.83
N THR A 108 2.53 -5.09 -14.50
CA THR A 108 3.07 -5.29 -15.86
C THR A 108 1.97 -5.55 -16.90
N SER A 109 0.72 -5.37 -16.52
CA SER A 109 -0.45 -5.69 -17.34
C SER A 109 -0.75 -4.69 -18.46
N GLY A 110 -0.07 -3.54 -18.52
CA GLY A 110 -0.12 -2.63 -19.67
C GLY A 110 -1.24 -1.59 -19.65
N PHE A 111 -1.94 -1.39 -18.52
CA PHE A 111 -3.04 -0.42 -18.40
C PHE A 111 -2.91 0.49 -17.15
N PRO A 112 -1.74 1.10 -16.88
CA PRO A 112 -1.53 1.89 -15.64
C PRO A 112 -2.44 3.12 -15.54
N HIS A 113 -2.83 3.68 -16.68
CA HIS A 113 -3.67 4.87 -16.78
C HIS A 113 -5.12 4.54 -17.18
N ALA A 114 -5.53 3.28 -17.04
CA ALA A 114 -6.89 2.86 -17.36
C ALA A 114 -7.89 3.53 -16.40
N PRO A 115 -8.87 4.29 -16.91
CA PRO A 115 -9.71 5.12 -16.06
C PRO A 115 -10.70 4.27 -15.26
N MET A 116 -10.71 4.50 -13.94
CA MET A 116 -11.68 3.93 -13.00
C MET A 116 -12.08 5.03 -12.02
N GLY A 117 -12.90 5.97 -12.47
CA GLY A 117 -13.31 7.10 -11.66
C GLY A 117 -14.43 6.77 -10.66
N PRO A 118 -14.68 7.64 -9.68
CA PRO A 118 -15.61 7.39 -8.58
C PRO A 118 -17.04 7.03 -8.98
N LYS A 119 -17.49 7.54 -10.13
CA LYS A 119 -18.86 7.31 -10.64
C LYS A 119 -19.21 5.84 -10.90
N VAL A 120 -18.19 4.97 -11.09
CA VAL A 120 -18.39 3.55 -11.38
C VAL A 120 -18.01 2.63 -10.22
N TRP A 121 -17.50 3.15 -9.11
CA TRP A 121 -16.96 2.33 -8.03
C TRP A 121 -17.97 1.45 -7.31
N SER A 122 -19.18 1.95 -7.08
CA SER A 122 -20.19 1.30 -6.24
C SER A 122 -20.85 0.06 -6.85
N ASN A 123 -20.70 -0.17 -8.15
CA ASN A 123 -21.42 -1.23 -8.85
C ASN A 123 -20.48 -2.06 -9.74
N SER A 124 -20.44 -3.37 -9.51
CA SER A 124 -19.58 -4.31 -10.26
C SER A 124 -19.87 -4.27 -11.76
N SER A 125 -21.13 -4.25 -12.18
CA SER A 125 -21.44 -4.25 -13.62
C SER A 125 -20.96 -2.97 -14.31
N THR A 126 -21.02 -1.81 -13.66
CA THR A 126 -20.48 -0.56 -14.22
C THR A 126 -18.96 -0.52 -14.22
N ARG A 127 -18.29 -1.12 -13.19
CA ARG A 127 -16.83 -1.28 -13.19
C ARG A 127 -16.39 -2.20 -14.33
N ARG A 128 -17.04 -3.34 -14.51
CA ARG A 128 -16.73 -4.31 -15.59
C ARG A 128 -16.97 -3.68 -16.96
N ALA A 129 -18.08 -2.98 -17.17
CA ALA A 129 -18.33 -2.24 -18.41
C ALA A 129 -17.23 -1.21 -18.70
N ARG A 130 -16.71 -0.52 -17.67
CA ARG A 130 -15.57 0.37 -17.81
C ARG A 130 -14.28 -0.37 -18.15
N MET A 131 -14.03 -1.54 -17.57
CA MET A 131 -12.88 -2.39 -17.89
C MET A 131 -12.92 -2.89 -19.35
N ALA A 132 -14.10 -3.12 -19.92
CA ALA A 132 -14.23 -3.49 -21.32
C ALA A 132 -13.65 -2.43 -22.27
N GLU A 133 -13.82 -1.16 -21.94
CA GLU A 133 -13.34 -0.02 -22.73
C GLU A 133 -11.82 0.20 -22.66
N TRP A 134 -11.12 -0.41 -21.70
CA TRP A 134 -9.69 -0.20 -21.52
C TRP A 134 -8.88 -0.74 -22.69
N THR A 135 -7.87 0.04 -23.07
CA THR A 135 -6.85 -0.32 -24.05
C THR A 135 -5.49 -0.40 -23.40
N LEU A 136 -4.57 -1.09 -24.05
CA LEU A 136 -3.21 -1.27 -23.52
C LEU A 136 -2.30 -0.14 -23.97
N ASN A 137 -1.47 0.35 -23.06
CA ASN A 137 -0.38 1.29 -23.33
C ASN A 137 0.86 0.56 -23.89
N TRP A 138 1.01 -0.74 -23.58
CA TRP A 138 2.08 -1.61 -24.08
C TRP A 138 1.66 -3.09 -23.97
N GLU A 139 2.43 -3.96 -24.59
CA GLU A 139 2.23 -5.41 -24.52
C GLU A 139 2.43 -5.93 -23.09
N PRO A 140 1.47 -6.67 -22.51
CA PRO A 140 1.55 -7.20 -21.16
C PRO A 140 2.84 -7.98 -20.89
N GLY A 141 3.48 -7.71 -19.76
CA GLY A 141 4.74 -8.34 -19.36
C GLY A 141 6.00 -7.67 -19.88
N THR A 142 5.91 -6.71 -20.83
CA THR A 142 7.11 -6.10 -21.46
C THR A 142 7.64 -4.85 -20.77
N LYS A 143 6.79 -4.17 -19.97
CA LYS A 143 7.15 -2.96 -19.22
C LYS A 143 6.53 -3.00 -17.83
N TYR A 144 7.15 -2.26 -16.94
CA TYR A 144 6.62 -1.97 -15.62
C TYR A 144 6.28 -0.49 -15.49
N GLU A 145 5.08 -0.23 -15.07
CA GLU A 145 4.68 1.06 -14.53
C GLU A 145 3.61 0.82 -13.46
N TYR A 146 3.73 1.50 -12.35
CA TYR A 146 2.79 1.33 -11.24
C TYR A 146 1.36 1.65 -11.68
N HIS A 147 0.43 0.74 -11.43
CA HIS A 147 -1.01 0.91 -11.70
C HIS A 147 -1.69 1.36 -10.40
N PRO A 148 -1.88 2.65 -10.13
CA PRO A 148 -2.30 3.13 -8.81
C PRO A 148 -3.69 2.66 -8.41
N THR A 149 -4.62 2.57 -9.35
CA THR A 149 -6.03 2.22 -9.12
C THR A 149 -6.46 0.99 -9.90
N SER A 150 -6.21 0.94 -11.20
CA SER A 150 -6.75 -0.06 -12.13
C SER A 150 -6.47 -1.51 -11.75
N ALA A 151 -5.21 -1.85 -11.41
CA ALA A 151 -4.83 -3.22 -11.08
C ALA A 151 -5.63 -3.79 -9.91
N HIS A 152 -5.82 -3.02 -8.83
CA HIS A 152 -6.52 -3.51 -7.64
C HIS A 152 -8.04 -3.61 -7.84
N TRP A 153 -8.63 -2.81 -8.72
CA TRP A 153 -10.01 -3.03 -9.13
C TRP A 153 -10.18 -4.34 -9.90
N VAL A 154 -9.20 -4.73 -10.72
CA VAL A 154 -9.21 -6.06 -11.38
C VAL A 154 -9.12 -7.17 -10.33
N LEU A 155 -8.18 -7.07 -9.36
CA LEU A 155 -8.07 -8.06 -8.28
C LEU A 155 -9.36 -8.16 -7.46
N ALA A 156 -10.00 -7.02 -7.16
CA ALA A 156 -11.27 -6.97 -6.44
C ALA A 156 -12.40 -7.70 -7.20
N GLU A 157 -12.49 -7.51 -8.52
CA GLU A 157 -13.49 -8.23 -9.33
C GLU A 157 -13.17 -9.73 -9.41
N VAL A 158 -11.89 -10.13 -9.50
CA VAL A 158 -11.50 -11.55 -9.45
C VAL A 158 -11.89 -12.17 -8.12
N ILE A 159 -11.60 -11.51 -6.99
CA ILE A 159 -12.00 -11.97 -5.66
C ILE A 159 -13.53 -12.16 -5.62
N THR A 160 -14.28 -11.16 -6.06
CA THR A 160 -15.74 -11.20 -6.03
C THR A 160 -16.31 -12.33 -6.91
N GLU A 161 -15.76 -12.52 -8.11
CA GLU A 161 -16.20 -13.58 -9.04
C GLU A 161 -15.94 -14.97 -8.48
N VAL A 162 -14.76 -15.18 -7.90
CA VAL A 162 -14.32 -16.49 -7.39
C VAL A 162 -15.02 -16.88 -6.09
N THR A 163 -15.27 -15.91 -5.19
CA THR A 163 -15.81 -16.20 -3.86
C THR A 163 -17.32 -15.96 -3.76
N GLY A 164 -17.90 -15.19 -4.67
CA GLY A 164 -19.28 -14.73 -4.58
C GLY A 164 -19.51 -13.61 -3.55
N ASN A 165 -18.49 -13.17 -2.83
CA ASN A 165 -18.54 -12.12 -1.81
C ASN A 165 -17.81 -10.86 -2.28
N GLY A 166 -18.16 -9.71 -1.72
CA GLY A 166 -17.44 -8.47 -1.97
C GLY A 166 -15.98 -8.53 -1.49
N HIS A 167 -15.05 -7.96 -2.26
CA HIS A 167 -13.63 -7.94 -1.92
C HIS A 167 -13.34 -7.36 -0.52
N ALA A 168 -14.11 -6.36 -0.07
CA ALA A 168 -13.96 -5.76 1.24
C ALA A 168 -14.35 -6.73 2.37
N ASP A 169 -15.39 -7.55 2.14
CA ASP A 169 -15.80 -8.59 3.07
C ASP A 169 -14.76 -9.70 3.14
N GLU A 170 -14.21 -10.12 1.99
CA GLU A 170 -13.15 -11.12 1.94
C GLU A 170 -11.88 -10.64 2.65
N VAL A 171 -11.47 -9.38 2.48
CA VAL A 171 -10.36 -8.79 3.25
C VAL A 171 -10.66 -8.85 4.75
N HIS A 172 -11.90 -8.53 5.17
CA HIS A 172 -12.24 -8.58 6.57
C HIS A 172 -12.28 -10.01 7.11
N GLN A 173 -13.00 -10.91 6.47
CA GLN A 173 -13.23 -12.27 6.95
C GLN A 173 -11.94 -13.11 6.94
N ARG A 174 -11.13 -12.96 5.87
CA ARG A 174 -9.94 -13.80 5.68
C ARG A 174 -8.68 -13.23 6.30
N ILE A 175 -8.57 -11.90 6.42
CA ILE A 175 -7.33 -11.27 6.83
C ILE A 175 -7.49 -10.52 8.15
N THR A 176 -8.32 -9.47 8.20
CA THR A 176 -8.28 -8.57 9.36
C THR A 176 -8.94 -9.17 10.59
N SER A 177 -10.09 -9.84 10.44
CA SER A 177 -10.79 -10.48 11.56
C SER A 177 -9.98 -11.58 12.25
N PRO A 178 -9.35 -12.54 11.52
CA PRO A 178 -8.48 -13.54 12.15
C PRO A 178 -7.26 -12.96 12.88
N LEU A 179 -6.84 -11.75 12.50
CA LEU A 179 -5.72 -11.04 13.14
C LEU A 179 -6.16 -10.12 14.28
N GLY A 180 -7.45 -10.04 14.59
CA GLY A 180 -7.98 -9.11 15.58
C GLY A 180 -7.90 -7.64 15.15
N ILE A 181 -7.71 -7.39 13.85
CA ILE A 181 -7.71 -6.05 13.26
C ILE A 181 -9.16 -5.69 12.88
N PRO A 182 -9.65 -4.49 13.23
CA PRO A 182 -10.98 -4.04 12.80
C PRO A 182 -11.15 -4.07 11.29
N ARG A 183 -12.39 -4.01 10.79
CA ARG A 183 -12.64 -3.80 9.37
C ARG A 183 -11.96 -2.51 8.90
N ILE A 184 -11.15 -2.64 7.85
CA ILE A 184 -10.40 -1.50 7.30
C ILE A 184 -10.96 -1.00 5.98
N LEU A 185 -11.75 -1.79 5.28
CA LEU A 185 -12.19 -1.55 3.91
C LEU A 185 -13.69 -1.77 3.78
N GLY A 186 -14.38 -0.92 3.01
CA GLY A 186 -15.84 -1.00 2.85
C GLY A 186 -16.56 -0.72 4.16
N LEU A 187 -16.34 0.47 4.72
CA LEU A 187 -16.86 0.86 6.03
C LEU A 187 -18.28 1.42 5.89
N ASP A 188 -19.24 0.81 6.55
CA ASP A 188 -20.57 1.37 6.65
C ASP A 188 -20.56 2.70 7.40
N SER A 189 -21.59 3.52 7.22
CA SER A 189 -21.65 4.87 7.82
C SER A 189 -21.46 4.85 9.35
N GLY A 190 -21.95 3.83 10.03
CA GLY A 190 -21.77 3.63 11.48
C GLY A 190 -20.34 3.23 11.88
N GLU A 191 -19.55 2.73 10.95
CA GLU A 191 -18.15 2.34 11.19
C GLU A 191 -17.15 3.44 10.88
N GLN A 192 -17.60 4.61 10.43
CA GLN A 192 -16.74 5.72 9.99
C GLN A 192 -16.41 6.74 11.09
N GLU A 193 -16.95 6.58 12.29
CA GLU A 193 -16.63 7.44 13.43
C GLU A 193 -15.14 7.29 13.82
N GLY A 194 -14.49 8.41 14.14
CA GLY A 194 -13.09 8.43 14.56
C GLY A 194 -12.07 8.31 13.41
N ILE A 195 -12.50 8.46 12.15
CA ILE A 195 -11.58 8.59 11.02
C ILE A 195 -11.17 10.06 10.91
N ALA A 196 -9.85 10.31 10.90
CA ALA A 196 -9.30 11.64 10.66
C ALA A 196 -9.50 12.04 9.20
N ASP A 197 -10.11 13.22 8.99
CA ASP A 197 -10.23 13.78 7.66
C ASP A 197 -8.87 14.23 7.13
N LEU A 198 -8.63 13.93 5.87
CA LEU A 198 -7.44 14.35 5.15
C LEU A 198 -7.47 15.87 4.93
N SER A 199 -6.33 16.51 5.13
CA SER A 199 -6.14 17.93 4.85
C SER A 199 -4.93 18.16 3.96
N LEU A 200 -5.08 19.08 2.99
CA LEU A 200 -3.98 19.51 2.14
C LEU A 200 -3.10 20.47 2.94
N CYS A 201 -1.83 20.11 3.12
CA CYS A 201 -0.86 20.97 3.77
C CYS A 201 -0.23 21.91 2.74
N GLU A 202 0.06 23.15 3.15
CA GLU A 202 0.62 24.17 2.28
C GLU A 202 2.10 23.92 1.92
N GLY A 203 2.56 24.61 0.87
CA GLY A 203 3.97 24.68 0.52
C GLY A 203 4.40 23.67 -0.53
N GLU A 204 3.89 23.78 -1.74
CA GLU A 204 4.42 23.06 -2.91
C GLU A 204 5.86 23.48 -3.21
N ALA A 205 6.62 22.59 -3.86
CA ALA A 205 7.95 22.92 -4.34
C ALA A 205 7.87 23.98 -5.46
N THR A 206 8.80 24.91 -5.45
CA THR A 206 8.89 25.91 -6.50
C THR A 206 9.40 25.29 -7.82
N PRO A 207 9.11 25.92 -8.98
CA PRO A 207 9.63 25.44 -10.26
C PRO A 207 11.16 25.29 -10.30
N ASP A 208 11.91 26.16 -9.60
CA ASP A 208 13.37 26.10 -9.54
C ASP A 208 13.86 24.93 -8.68
N GLU A 209 13.16 24.61 -7.59
CA GLU A 209 13.44 23.42 -6.77
C GLU A 209 13.13 22.12 -7.53
N LEU A 210 12.02 22.08 -8.28
CA LEU A 210 11.67 20.95 -9.13
C LEU A 210 12.72 20.73 -10.22
N GLU A 211 13.16 21.81 -10.89
CA GLU A 211 14.19 21.74 -11.92
C GLU A 211 15.52 21.24 -11.35
N ALA A 212 15.91 21.72 -10.18
CA ALA A 212 17.16 21.31 -9.52
C ALA A 212 17.16 19.83 -9.09
N VAL A 213 16.00 19.24 -8.74
CA VAL A 213 15.90 17.87 -8.22
C VAL A 213 15.47 16.87 -9.28
N PHE A 214 14.53 17.24 -10.14
CA PHE A 214 13.90 16.33 -11.11
C PHE A 214 14.19 16.69 -12.57
N GLY A 215 14.81 17.83 -12.84
CA GLY A 215 15.07 18.30 -14.21
C GLY A 215 13.84 18.81 -14.95
N VAL A 216 12.73 19.07 -14.23
CA VAL A 216 11.47 19.59 -14.76
C VAL A 216 10.98 20.74 -13.91
N ARG A 217 10.32 21.72 -14.50
CA ARG A 217 9.77 22.89 -13.79
C ARG A 217 8.33 22.68 -13.28
N GLU A 218 7.67 21.60 -13.74
CA GLU A 218 6.32 21.21 -13.37
C GLU A 218 6.24 19.69 -13.37
N MET A 219 5.52 19.14 -12.41
CA MET A 219 5.29 17.68 -12.36
C MET A 219 4.22 17.29 -13.41
N PRO A 220 4.38 16.13 -14.07
CA PRO A 220 3.40 15.67 -15.03
C PRO A 220 2.04 15.43 -14.36
N PRO A 221 0.93 15.64 -15.11
CA PRO A 221 -0.41 15.34 -14.60
C PRO A 221 -0.53 13.89 -14.12
N SER A 222 -1.23 13.68 -13.02
CA SER A 222 -1.49 12.36 -12.45
C SER A 222 -2.98 12.19 -12.14
N GLU A 223 -3.50 10.95 -12.31
CA GLU A 223 -4.83 10.60 -11.83
C GLU A 223 -4.93 10.68 -10.29
N VAL A 224 -3.79 10.46 -9.61
CA VAL A 224 -3.66 10.63 -8.17
C VAL A 224 -3.27 12.09 -7.91
N ASN A 225 -4.26 12.96 -7.85
CA ASN A 225 -4.12 14.40 -7.60
C ASN A 225 -4.92 14.80 -6.36
N ASP A 226 -4.79 16.06 -5.94
CA ASP A 226 -5.42 16.58 -4.73
C ASP A 226 -6.94 16.36 -4.72
N GLU A 227 -7.62 16.60 -5.85
CA GLU A 227 -9.08 16.41 -5.95
C GLU A 227 -9.47 14.94 -5.73
N THR A 228 -8.74 14.00 -6.32
CA THR A 228 -9.05 12.57 -6.17
C THR A 228 -8.66 12.05 -4.80
N ILE A 229 -7.60 12.56 -4.20
CA ILE A 229 -7.14 12.15 -2.87
C ILE A 229 -8.11 12.65 -1.78
N ILE A 230 -8.55 13.90 -1.84
CA ILE A 230 -9.43 14.46 -0.80
C ILE A 230 -10.82 13.80 -0.76
N ARG A 231 -11.24 13.13 -1.86
CA ARG A 231 -12.48 12.32 -1.90
C ARG A 231 -12.48 11.14 -0.95
N PHE A 232 -11.34 10.73 -0.43
CA PHE A 232 -11.28 9.72 0.61
C PHE A 232 -11.83 10.22 1.97
N ASN A 233 -12.22 11.49 2.07
CA ASN A 233 -13.03 12.02 3.16
C ASN A 233 -14.52 11.72 2.98
N ASP A 234 -14.97 11.44 1.76
CA ASP A 234 -16.39 11.23 1.47
C ASP A 234 -16.88 9.90 2.05
N VAL A 235 -18.03 9.93 2.72
CA VAL A 235 -18.70 8.75 3.30
C VAL A 235 -18.89 7.66 2.25
N ASP A 236 -19.35 8.02 1.06
CA ASP A 236 -19.60 7.08 -0.03
C ASP A 236 -18.31 6.41 -0.52
N THR A 237 -17.19 7.14 -0.57
CA THR A 237 -15.88 6.59 -0.93
C THR A 237 -15.41 5.55 0.10
N ARG A 238 -15.60 5.85 1.39
CA ARG A 238 -15.28 4.94 2.50
C ARG A 238 -16.13 3.67 2.46
N THR A 239 -17.41 3.80 2.13
CA THR A 239 -18.36 2.67 2.03
C THR A 239 -18.06 1.76 0.84
N VAL A 240 -17.63 2.31 -0.28
CA VAL A 240 -17.25 1.52 -1.46
C VAL A 240 -16.05 0.61 -1.18
N GLY A 241 -15.12 1.04 -0.35
CA GLY A 241 -13.90 0.27 -0.08
C GLY A 241 -12.99 0.17 -1.30
N VAL A 242 -12.41 1.29 -1.73
CA VAL A 242 -11.49 1.34 -2.89
C VAL A 242 -10.31 0.39 -2.68
N PRO A 243 -10.18 -0.71 -3.45
CA PRO A 243 -9.27 -1.82 -3.11
C PRO A 243 -7.80 -1.46 -3.17
N GLY A 244 -7.44 -0.44 -3.95
CA GLY A 244 -6.07 0.03 -4.09
C GLY A 244 -5.66 1.12 -3.11
N GLY A 245 -6.59 1.63 -2.25
CA GLY A 245 -6.26 2.80 -1.45
C GLY A 245 -7.26 3.19 -0.36
N GLY A 246 -8.40 2.51 -0.24
CA GLY A 246 -9.49 2.87 0.67
C GLY A 246 -9.49 2.13 2.00
N GLY A 247 -8.35 1.68 2.50
CA GLY A 247 -8.21 1.13 3.84
C GLY A 247 -8.08 2.23 4.89
N TYR A 248 -8.76 2.05 6.04
CA TYR A 248 -8.73 2.97 7.18
C TYR A 248 -8.46 2.20 8.46
N GLY A 249 -7.47 2.63 9.22
CA GLY A 249 -7.11 2.01 10.48
C GLY A 249 -6.02 2.81 11.20
N ARG A 250 -5.47 2.24 12.25
CA ARG A 250 -4.38 2.81 13.03
C ARG A 250 -3.02 2.33 12.50
N ALA A 251 -1.96 3.05 12.81
CA ALA A 251 -0.61 2.58 12.53
C ALA A 251 -0.34 1.20 13.16
N ALA A 252 -0.87 0.95 14.36
CA ALA A 252 -0.75 -0.35 15.03
C ALA A 252 -1.39 -1.49 14.23
N ASP A 253 -2.53 -1.25 13.57
CA ASP A 253 -3.21 -2.25 12.75
C ASP A 253 -2.37 -2.65 11.51
N LEU A 254 -1.72 -1.66 10.87
CA LEU A 254 -0.75 -1.91 9.79
C LEU A 254 0.48 -2.69 10.28
N ALA A 255 1.08 -2.26 11.39
CA ALA A 255 2.26 -2.92 11.94
C ALA A 255 1.94 -4.37 12.34
N GLN A 256 0.75 -4.62 12.91
CA GLN A 256 0.29 -5.97 13.25
C GLN A 256 0.10 -6.85 12.03
N PHE A 257 -0.47 -6.33 10.94
CA PHE A 257 -0.57 -7.07 9.69
C PHE A 257 0.81 -7.52 9.18
N TYR A 258 1.82 -6.64 9.23
CA TYR A 258 3.17 -7.02 8.84
C TYR A 258 3.86 -7.98 9.81
N GLN A 259 3.55 -7.92 11.12
CA GLN A 259 3.97 -8.98 12.07
C GLN A 259 3.32 -10.31 11.71
N ALA A 260 2.05 -10.29 11.32
CA ALA A 260 1.36 -11.51 10.89
C ALA A 260 2.01 -12.11 9.62
N LEU A 261 2.45 -11.29 8.66
CA LEU A 261 3.20 -11.77 7.50
C LEU A 261 4.58 -12.36 7.87
N LEU A 262 5.29 -11.74 8.81
CA LEU A 262 6.60 -12.24 9.27
C LEU A 262 6.52 -13.60 9.95
N HIS A 263 5.44 -13.84 10.71
CA HIS A 263 5.30 -15.03 11.55
C HIS A 263 4.29 -16.05 11.01
N ASN A 264 3.63 -15.76 9.87
CA ASN A 264 2.49 -16.51 9.38
C ASN A 264 1.46 -16.78 10.49
N GLN A 265 1.07 -15.71 11.17
CA GLN A 265 0.18 -15.78 12.34
C GLN A 265 -1.10 -16.54 11.98
N ASN A 266 -1.55 -17.40 12.88
CA ASN A 266 -2.71 -18.27 12.70
C ASN A 266 -2.62 -19.22 11.48
N ASN A 267 -1.43 -19.39 10.86
CA ASN A 267 -1.23 -20.14 9.63
C ASN A 267 -2.18 -19.69 8.49
N LEU A 268 -2.36 -18.39 8.36
CA LEU A 268 -3.32 -17.81 7.40
C LEU A 268 -2.94 -18.08 5.94
N TRP A 269 -1.66 -18.29 5.66
CA TRP A 269 -1.17 -18.49 4.30
C TRP A 269 -0.33 -19.77 4.18
N ASP A 270 -0.34 -20.35 2.99
CA ASP A 270 0.64 -21.41 2.67
C ASP A 270 2.06 -20.84 2.83
N PRO A 271 2.94 -21.49 3.62
CA PRO A 271 4.27 -20.96 3.91
C PRO A 271 5.15 -20.77 2.66
N SER A 272 5.01 -21.65 1.65
CA SER A 272 5.78 -21.57 0.42
C SER A 272 5.34 -20.38 -0.42
N LEU A 273 4.03 -20.18 -0.56
CA LEU A 273 3.47 -19.04 -1.31
C LEU A 273 3.74 -17.72 -0.59
N LEU A 274 3.60 -17.65 0.73
CA LEU A 274 3.93 -16.46 1.52
C LEU A 274 5.41 -16.08 1.31
N LYS A 275 6.31 -17.04 1.36
CA LYS A 275 7.74 -16.81 1.09
C LYS A 275 7.98 -16.30 -0.34
N GLN A 276 7.33 -16.90 -1.34
CA GLN A 276 7.40 -16.40 -2.72
C GLN A 276 6.87 -14.98 -2.82
N ALA A 277 5.70 -14.71 -2.25
CA ALA A 277 5.02 -13.43 -2.36
C ALA A 277 5.82 -12.27 -1.74
N THR A 278 6.51 -12.52 -0.62
CA THR A 278 7.15 -11.48 0.19
C THR A 278 8.69 -11.52 0.18
N GLY A 279 9.30 -12.60 -0.30
CA GLY A 279 10.75 -12.80 -0.25
C GLY A 279 11.42 -12.97 -1.61
N GLU A 280 10.66 -13.10 -2.69
CA GLU A 280 11.19 -13.29 -4.05
C GLU A 280 10.81 -12.12 -4.95
N VAL A 281 11.77 -11.66 -5.73
CA VAL A 281 11.51 -10.62 -6.74
C VAL A 281 10.95 -11.29 -8.00
N HIS A 282 9.70 -10.99 -8.30
CA HIS A 282 9.00 -11.49 -9.49
C HIS A 282 9.02 -10.51 -10.66
N ASN A 283 9.39 -9.25 -10.41
CA ASN A 283 9.50 -8.23 -11.44
C ASN A 283 10.77 -7.41 -11.27
N HIS A 284 11.70 -7.57 -12.20
CA HIS A 284 12.99 -6.85 -12.27
C HIS A 284 12.99 -5.72 -13.30
N LEU A 285 11.88 -5.48 -14.00
CA LEU A 285 11.79 -4.39 -14.98
C LEU A 285 11.96 -3.05 -14.27
N ASN A 286 12.58 -2.11 -14.96
CA ASN A 286 12.74 -0.77 -14.44
C ASN A 286 11.43 0.02 -14.50
N ASP A 287 11.23 0.89 -13.52
CA ASP A 287 10.21 1.91 -13.56
C ASP A 287 10.56 3.02 -14.59
N PRO A 288 9.66 3.97 -14.89
CA PRO A 288 9.95 5.08 -15.79
C PRO A 288 11.15 5.96 -15.38
N MET A 289 11.56 5.87 -14.11
CA MET A 289 12.74 6.60 -13.58
C MET A 289 14.04 5.77 -13.65
N GLY A 290 13.98 4.56 -14.24
CA GLY A 290 15.14 3.67 -14.37
C GLY A 290 15.48 2.86 -13.11
N VAL A 291 14.60 2.83 -12.10
CA VAL A 291 14.80 2.06 -10.86
C VAL A 291 14.19 0.66 -11.02
N PRO A 292 14.95 -0.42 -10.74
CA PRO A 292 14.38 -1.76 -10.74
C PRO A 292 13.18 -1.87 -9.79
N ALA A 293 12.06 -2.39 -10.28
CA ALA A 293 10.79 -2.41 -9.54
C ALA A 293 10.85 -3.22 -8.25
N ASN A 294 11.62 -4.29 -8.23
CA ASN A 294 11.77 -5.23 -7.11
C ASN A 294 10.41 -5.57 -6.47
N ARG A 295 9.48 -6.07 -7.30
CA ARG A 295 8.13 -6.44 -6.84
C ARG A 295 8.05 -7.91 -6.48
N GLY A 296 7.54 -8.18 -5.26
CA GLY A 296 6.91 -9.44 -4.92
C GLY A 296 5.45 -9.46 -5.39
N LEU A 297 4.67 -10.42 -4.95
CA LEU A 297 3.26 -10.54 -5.35
C LEU A 297 2.39 -9.59 -4.51
N GLY A 298 2.34 -8.32 -4.89
CA GLY A 298 1.57 -7.27 -4.20
C GLY A 298 2.33 -6.46 -3.16
N VAL A 299 3.63 -6.70 -2.99
CA VAL A 299 4.53 -5.93 -2.12
C VAL A 299 5.75 -5.43 -2.89
N VAL A 300 6.47 -4.49 -2.30
CA VAL A 300 7.76 -3.96 -2.75
C VAL A 300 8.86 -4.56 -1.89
N LEU A 301 9.95 -5.02 -2.48
CA LEU A 301 11.14 -5.52 -1.77
C LEU A 301 12.27 -4.49 -1.80
N ALA A 302 13.01 -4.41 -0.70
CA ALA A 302 14.14 -3.47 -0.58
C ALA A 302 15.24 -3.77 -1.60
N GLY A 303 15.70 -5.03 -1.70
CA GLY A 303 16.81 -5.43 -2.55
C GLY A 303 18.16 -4.98 -2.00
N ASP A 304 19.24 -5.43 -2.65
CA ASP A 304 20.64 -5.20 -2.25
C ASP A 304 21.41 -4.24 -3.18
N ASP A 305 20.68 -3.53 -4.04
CA ASP A 305 21.22 -2.60 -5.04
C ASP A 305 21.43 -1.17 -4.52
N GLY A 306 21.21 -0.93 -3.22
CA GLY A 306 21.32 0.39 -2.59
C GLY A 306 20.20 1.37 -2.91
N LEU A 307 19.12 0.90 -3.57
CA LEU A 307 17.98 1.73 -4.00
C LEU A 307 16.71 1.55 -3.15
N SER A 308 16.81 0.93 -1.97
CA SER A 308 15.67 0.70 -1.07
C SER A 308 14.89 1.99 -0.74
N ASN A 309 15.59 3.12 -0.59
CA ASN A 309 14.97 4.43 -0.37
C ASN A 309 14.16 4.92 -1.57
N ARG A 310 14.54 4.55 -2.80
CA ARG A 310 13.78 4.88 -4.01
C ARG A 310 12.49 4.07 -4.09
N ARG A 311 12.44 2.94 -3.38
CA ARG A 311 11.28 2.06 -3.23
C ARG A 311 10.46 2.37 -1.98
N GLY A 312 10.84 3.42 -1.22
CA GLY A 312 10.11 3.91 -0.05
C GLY A 312 10.40 3.19 1.26
N LEU A 313 11.40 2.29 1.31
CA LEU A 313 11.71 1.48 2.50
C LEU A 313 12.86 2.05 3.36
N GLY A 314 13.28 3.31 3.10
CA GLY A 314 14.41 3.90 3.81
C GLY A 314 15.76 3.41 3.29
N ARG A 315 16.84 3.69 4.05
CA ARG A 315 18.23 3.39 3.66
C ARG A 315 18.90 2.35 4.52
N THR A 316 18.31 2.03 5.68
CA THR A 316 18.93 1.23 6.75
C THR A 316 18.27 -0.11 6.96
N CYS A 317 17.14 -0.38 6.29
CA CYS A 317 16.51 -1.69 6.30
C CYS A 317 17.39 -2.74 5.61
N SER A 318 17.22 -4.01 5.96
CA SER A 318 17.91 -5.10 5.28
C SER A 318 17.43 -5.26 3.83
N PRO A 319 18.22 -5.90 2.96
CA PRO A 319 17.77 -6.24 1.60
C PRO A 319 16.50 -7.09 1.53
N LYS A 320 16.13 -7.75 2.62
CA LYS A 320 14.95 -8.61 2.73
C LYS A 320 13.71 -7.87 3.20
N ALA A 321 13.82 -6.59 3.58
CA ALA A 321 12.66 -5.80 3.97
C ALA A 321 11.65 -5.71 2.84
N PHE A 322 10.38 -5.76 3.18
CA PHE A 322 9.29 -5.62 2.23
C PHE A 322 8.13 -4.83 2.82
N GLY A 323 7.35 -4.20 1.94
CA GLY A 323 6.21 -3.40 2.36
C GLY A 323 5.49 -2.76 1.21
N HIS A 324 4.60 -1.83 1.52
CA HIS A 324 3.96 -0.96 0.53
C HIS A 324 3.52 0.34 1.20
N ASN A 325 4.05 1.46 0.74
CA ASN A 325 3.69 2.78 1.23
C ASN A 325 2.41 3.31 0.58
N GLY A 326 1.79 4.31 1.23
CA GLY A 326 0.66 5.06 0.67
C GLY A 326 1.07 6.48 0.28
N VAL A 327 0.33 7.08 -0.65
CA VAL A 327 0.48 8.49 -1.01
C VAL A 327 0.24 9.37 0.23
N GLY A 328 0.78 10.59 0.24
CA GLY A 328 0.66 11.51 1.37
C GLY A 328 1.60 11.21 2.54
N GLY A 329 2.47 10.18 2.43
CA GLY A 329 3.50 9.89 3.43
C GLY A 329 3.19 8.69 4.33
N GLN A 330 2.17 7.89 4.02
CA GLN A 330 1.91 6.65 4.74
C GLN A 330 3.05 5.66 4.51
N ILE A 331 3.57 5.04 5.56
CA ILE A 331 4.68 4.09 5.51
C ILE A 331 4.24 2.79 6.18
N ALA A 332 4.48 1.65 5.52
CA ALA A 332 4.23 0.35 6.12
C ALA A 332 5.20 -0.69 5.53
N PHE A 333 6.00 -1.30 6.38
CA PHE A 333 6.94 -2.34 5.99
C PHE A 333 7.32 -3.24 7.16
N CYS A 334 7.95 -4.36 6.86
CA CYS A 334 8.64 -5.17 7.83
C CYS A 334 10.01 -5.63 7.32
N ASP A 335 10.85 -6.04 8.25
CA ASP A 335 12.19 -6.54 7.95
C ASP A 335 12.39 -7.92 8.58
N PRO A 336 12.39 -9.01 7.77
CA PRO A 336 12.60 -10.37 8.26
C PRO A 336 13.93 -10.57 8.97
N HIS A 337 14.94 -9.73 8.69
CA HIS A 337 16.25 -9.82 9.31
C HIS A 337 16.20 -9.43 10.80
N SER A 338 15.63 -8.26 11.08
CA SER A 338 15.47 -7.77 12.46
C SER A 338 14.20 -8.27 13.14
N GLY A 339 13.19 -8.72 12.37
CA GLY A 339 11.85 -9.08 12.84
C GLY A 339 10.95 -7.88 13.13
N LEU A 340 11.41 -6.68 12.81
CA LEU A 340 10.66 -5.46 12.97
C LEU A 340 9.54 -5.36 11.94
N SER A 341 8.36 -4.91 12.36
CA SER A 341 7.40 -4.22 11.49
C SER A 341 7.26 -2.76 11.91
N PHE A 342 7.01 -1.91 10.94
CA PHE A 342 6.82 -0.48 11.17
C PHE A 342 5.67 0.05 10.33
N ALA A 343 4.87 0.91 10.97
CA ALA A 343 3.89 1.71 10.27
C ALA A 343 3.88 3.16 10.76
N TYR A 344 3.64 4.07 9.84
CA TYR A 344 3.42 5.48 10.09
C TYR A 344 2.26 5.97 9.24
N THR A 345 1.32 6.68 9.87
CA THR A 345 0.13 7.24 9.23
C THR A 345 -0.06 8.69 9.61
N THR A 346 -0.58 9.50 8.68
CA THR A 346 -0.91 10.91 8.91
C THR A 346 -2.14 11.31 8.09
N ASN A 347 -2.87 12.31 8.56
CA ASN A 347 -3.96 12.93 7.81
C ASN A 347 -3.54 14.20 7.07
N GLY A 348 -2.29 14.65 7.23
CA GLY A 348 -1.72 15.78 6.52
C GLY A 348 -1.11 15.36 5.18
N LEU A 349 -1.64 15.85 4.09
CA LEU A 349 -1.12 15.63 2.74
C LEU A 349 -0.12 16.74 2.41
N ASP A 350 1.16 16.51 2.70
CA ASP A 350 2.24 17.43 2.34
C ASP A 350 2.45 17.43 0.83
N ARG A 351 2.06 18.52 0.18
CA ARG A 351 2.14 18.67 -1.28
C ARG A 351 3.53 19.02 -1.80
N HIS A 352 4.51 19.20 -0.92
CA HIS A 352 5.87 19.54 -1.34
C HIS A 352 6.60 18.29 -1.86
N GLN A 353 6.71 18.17 -3.16
CA GLN A 353 7.19 17.01 -3.90
C GLN A 353 8.61 16.55 -3.54
N ILE A 354 9.40 17.40 -2.86
CA ILE A 354 10.75 17.08 -2.40
C ILE A 354 10.79 16.81 -0.90
N ARG A 355 10.11 17.64 -0.09
CA ARG A 355 10.09 17.50 1.38
C ARG A 355 9.42 16.22 1.82
N GLN A 356 8.26 15.89 1.25
CA GLN A 356 7.47 14.72 1.61
C GLN A 356 8.25 13.40 1.42
N PRO A 357 8.88 13.10 0.26
CA PRO A 357 9.68 11.89 0.09
C PRO A 357 10.92 11.85 0.98
N ARG A 358 11.57 13.01 1.24
CA ARG A 358 12.72 13.09 2.16
C ARG A 358 12.30 12.78 3.60
N ARG A 359 11.14 13.27 4.04
CA ARG A 359 10.56 12.93 5.34
C ARG A 359 10.31 11.43 5.44
N GLY A 360 9.61 10.84 4.46
CA GLY A 360 9.33 9.41 4.43
C GLY A 360 10.61 8.57 4.49
N THR A 361 11.64 8.93 3.70
CA THR A 361 12.95 8.26 3.75
C THR A 361 13.60 8.37 5.13
N SER A 362 13.55 9.53 5.77
CA SER A 362 14.12 9.75 7.11
C SER A 362 13.42 8.90 8.17
N ILE A 363 12.08 8.92 8.19
CA ILE A 363 11.27 8.15 9.15
C ILE A 363 11.49 6.66 8.96
N ALA A 364 11.39 6.13 7.73
CA ALA A 364 11.61 4.72 7.46
C ALA A 364 13.03 4.26 7.81
N SER A 365 14.04 5.12 7.57
CA SER A 365 15.43 4.79 7.93
C SER A 365 15.64 4.74 9.44
N LEU A 366 15.08 5.67 10.20
CA LEU A 366 15.14 5.63 11.67
C LEU A 366 14.40 4.41 12.23
N ALA A 367 13.21 4.12 11.69
CA ALA A 367 12.42 2.97 12.14
C ALA A 367 13.19 1.65 11.98
N ALA A 368 13.88 1.45 10.88
CA ALA A 368 14.65 0.22 10.63
C ALA A 368 15.83 0.03 11.60
N THR A 369 16.27 1.07 12.31
CA THR A 369 17.34 0.98 13.33
C THR A 369 16.84 0.80 14.75
N CYS A 370 15.51 0.77 14.96
CA CYS A 370 14.93 0.64 16.31
C CYS A 370 15.06 -0.76 16.91
N VAL A 371 15.45 -1.78 16.12
CA VAL A 371 15.67 -3.16 16.55
C VAL A 371 17.05 -3.61 16.08
N ILE A 372 17.82 -4.24 17.00
CA ILE A 372 19.20 -4.73 16.81
C ILE A 372 19.31 -6.21 17.13
#